data_eaa81e867d8dcd8dee10953772658af6
#
_entry.id   eaa81e867d8dcd8dee10953772658af6
#
_cell.length_a   1.000
_cell.length_b   1.000
_cell.length_c   1.000
_cell.angle_alpha   90.00
_cell.angle_beta   90.00
_cell.angle_gamma   90.00
#
_symmetry.space_group_name_H-M   'P 1'
#
loop_
_entity.id
_entity.type
_entity.pdbx_description
1 polymer ?
#
loop_
_entity_poly.entity_id
_entity_poly.type
_entity_poly.pdbx_seq_one_letter_code
_entity_poly.pdbx_strand_id
1 'polypeptide(L)'
;LAAIASVSQTSILSRPPEADSAWLLDARSGELRRAARAPGTTLEVKELFFSTPARRKFLKTDATELAHCIESVRRHALARPDVGFAIWHEGKLVEQWRAVPPETEPSQALARRLADVLGQEFVDNSLPVHRIFNNGAITISGRAGLPDAARNRADQQYCYVNGRFVRDKVIQHAAKAAYEDVLHGHKQPMYALYVRIDPLRVDVNVHPTKIEVRFRDSREVHQAIQHAIEDALAVPRAQRLAAQAKVPDAAPQPAPASAQSTPPQQLAMPLSAAGPSAFAPAFTAAATPAAATALTPTHMQALWAPLREASPPPAWQVQESHPAATTAPAAKAPSAEASAPPAAAPAQHW
;
A
#
# COMPACT_ATOMS: atom_id res chain seq x y z
N LEU A 1 -6.19 -1.65 20.44
CA LEU A 1 -7.62 -1.74 20.83
C LEU A 1 -7.97 -0.65 21.85
N ALA A 2 -7.18 -0.42 22.91
CA ALA A 2 -7.47 0.61 23.93
C ALA A 2 -7.72 1.99 23.33
N ALA A 3 -6.89 2.43 22.36
CA ALA A 3 -7.09 3.72 21.67
C ALA A 3 -8.39 3.78 20.84
N ILE A 4 -8.88 2.66 20.33
CA ILE A 4 -10.18 2.60 19.65
C ILE A 4 -11.30 2.68 20.69
N ALA A 5 -11.21 1.91 21.75
CA ALA A 5 -12.20 1.88 22.83
C ALA A 5 -12.37 3.25 23.53
N SER A 6 -11.31 4.06 23.63
CA SER A 6 -11.41 5.41 24.23
C SER A 6 -12.26 6.40 23.44
N VAL A 7 -12.51 6.15 22.16
CA VAL A 7 -13.28 7.03 21.26
C VAL A 7 -14.51 6.35 20.64
N SER A 8 -14.86 5.15 21.07
CA SER A 8 -15.99 4.38 20.54
C SER A 8 -16.63 3.51 21.64
N GLN A 9 -17.78 2.94 21.33
CA GLN A 9 -18.38 1.86 22.11
C GLN A 9 -17.84 0.54 21.56
N THR A 10 -16.88 -0.05 22.28
CA THR A 10 -16.21 -1.27 21.84
C THR A 10 -16.53 -2.43 22.77
N SER A 11 -16.94 -3.57 22.19
CA SER A 11 -17.08 -4.81 22.92
C SER A 11 -16.29 -5.94 22.25
N ILE A 12 -15.83 -6.89 23.07
CA ILE A 12 -15.06 -8.04 22.62
C ILE A 12 -15.70 -9.31 23.19
N LEU A 13 -16.21 -10.16 22.30
CA LEU A 13 -16.75 -11.45 22.64
C LEU A 13 -15.82 -12.53 22.12
N SER A 14 -15.19 -13.30 23.01
CA SER A 14 -14.18 -14.30 22.62
C SER A 14 -14.39 -15.62 23.34
N ARG A 15 -14.20 -16.72 22.61
CA ARG A 15 -14.10 -18.08 23.13
C ARG A 15 -12.93 -18.80 22.50
N PRO A 16 -11.88 -19.15 23.27
CA PRO A 16 -10.84 -20.07 22.82
C PRO A 16 -11.41 -21.46 22.48
N PRO A 17 -10.80 -22.24 21.59
CA PRO A 17 -11.28 -23.58 21.23
C PRO A 17 -11.41 -24.52 22.42
N GLU A 18 -10.51 -24.40 23.40
CA GLU A 18 -10.42 -25.29 24.56
C GLU A 18 -11.30 -24.84 25.75
N ALA A 19 -11.94 -23.66 25.64
CA ALA A 19 -12.75 -23.13 26.73
C ALA A 19 -14.22 -23.55 26.61
N ASP A 20 -14.85 -23.90 27.74
CA ASP A 20 -16.26 -24.26 27.81
C ASP A 20 -17.20 -23.06 27.66
N SER A 21 -16.73 -21.86 27.99
CA SER A 21 -17.53 -20.65 27.95
C SER A 21 -16.82 -19.51 27.25
N ALA A 22 -17.60 -18.60 26.65
CA ALA A 22 -17.12 -17.35 26.12
C ALA A 22 -17.10 -16.25 27.17
N TRP A 23 -16.31 -15.23 26.93
CA TRP A 23 -16.27 -14.00 27.71
C TRP A 23 -16.59 -12.79 26.86
N LEU A 24 -17.46 -11.94 27.37
CA LEU A 24 -17.77 -10.63 26.79
C LEU A 24 -17.16 -9.54 27.66
N LEU A 25 -16.29 -8.77 27.06
CA LEU A 25 -15.69 -7.56 27.65
C LEU A 25 -16.38 -6.32 27.05
N ASP A 26 -16.98 -5.48 27.90
CA ASP A 26 -17.26 -4.09 27.55
C ASP A 26 -16.01 -3.26 27.81
N ALA A 27 -15.41 -2.73 26.72
CA ALA A 27 -14.12 -2.04 26.82
C ALA A 27 -14.20 -0.66 27.47
N ARG A 28 -15.41 -0.09 27.62
CA ARG A 28 -15.62 1.22 28.25
C ARG A 28 -15.76 1.10 29.75
N SER A 29 -16.59 0.17 30.21
CA SER A 29 -16.80 -0.07 31.66
C SER A 29 -15.70 -0.95 32.26
N GLY A 30 -15.02 -1.75 31.44
CA GLY A 30 -14.11 -2.80 31.90
C GLY A 30 -14.85 -4.04 32.42
N GLU A 31 -16.18 -4.09 32.30
CA GLU A 31 -16.99 -5.21 32.75
C GLU A 31 -16.70 -6.47 31.94
N LEU A 32 -16.41 -7.56 32.62
CA LEU A 32 -16.19 -8.88 32.03
C LEU A 32 -17.28 -9.84 32.50
N ARG A 33 -18.08 -10.37 31.57
CA ARG A 33 -19.16 -11.30 31.86
C ARG A 33 -19.11 -12.56 31.02
N ARG A 34 -19.61 -13.66 31.55
CA ARG A 34 -19.75 -14.90 30.77
C ARG A 34 -20.81 -14.74 29.69
N ALA A 35 -20.55 -15.35 28.55
CA ALA A 35 -21.46 -15.34 27.39
C ALA A 35 -21.40 -16.68 26.65
N ALA A 36 -22.29 -16.85 25.67
CA ALA A 36 -22.34 -18.03 24.82
C ALA A 36 -21.94 -17.66 23.39
N ARG A 37 -21.00 -18.42 22.80
CA ARG A 37 -20.70 -18.40 21.37
C ARG A 37 -19.89 -19.64 20.97
N ALA A 38 -19.82 -19.92 19.66
CA ALA A 38 -18.85 -20.86 19.10
C ALA A 38 -17.42 -20.34 19.26
N PRO A 39 -16.37 -21.19 19.21
CA PRO A 39 -14.98 -20.76 19.25
C PRO A 39 -14.68 -19.65 18.22
N GLY A 40 -13.89 -18.66 18.64
CA GLY A 40 -13.54 -17.49 17.84
C GLY A 40 -13.67 -16.17 18.59
N THR A 41 -13.51 -15.04 17.88
CA THR A 41 -13.60 -13.70 18.46
C THR A 41 -14.47 -12.79 17.61
N THR A 42 -15.38 -12.04 18.27
CA THR A 42 -16.10 -10.94 17.68
C THR A 42 -15.65 -9.65 18.33
N LEU A 43 -15.17 -8.71 17.54
CA LEU A 43 -14.89 -7.34 17.95
C LEU A 43 -15.96 -6.44 17.35
N GLU A 44 -16.70 -5.74 18.20
CA GLU A 44 -17.72 -4.81 17.78
C GLU A 44 -17.30 -3.39 18.15
N VAL A 45 -17.30 -2.48 17.18
CA VAL A 45 -16.97 -1.07 17.36
C VAL A 45 -18.14 -0.25 16.88
N LYS A 46 -18.83 0.43 17.81
CA LYS A 46 -19.99 1.28 17.54
C LYS A 46 -19.67 2.73 17.85
N GLU A 47 -20.42 3.63 17.27
CA GLU A 47 -20.38 5.06 17.58
C GLU A 47 -18.94 5.65 17.56
N LEU A 48 -18.20 5.37 16.49
CA LEU A 48 -16.82 5.86 16.34
C LEU A 48 -16.80 7.40 16.44
N PHE A 49 -15.92 7.91 17.31
CA PHE A 49 -15.75 9.34 17.62
C PHE A 49 -16.96 10.01 18.28
N PHE A 50 -17.85 9.26 18.96
CA PHE A 50 -18.99 9.84 19.68
C PHE A 50 -18.54 10.84 20.75
N SER A 51 -17.43 10.55 21.44
CA SER A 51 -16.85 11.40 22.50
C SER A 51 -15.93 12.52 21.97
N THR A 52 -15.66 12.53 20.66
CA THR A 52 -14.74 13.48 20.03
C THR A 52 -15.35 14.08 18.75
N PRO A 53 -16.36 14.98 18.88
CA PRO A 53 -17.10 15.52 17.73
C PRO A 53 -16.22 16.23 16.70
N ALA A 54 -15.12 16.84 17.14
CA ALA A 54 -14.14 17.47 16.26
C ALA A 54 -13.52 16.45 15.30
N ARG A 55 -13.14 15.25 15.80
CA ARG A 55 -12.63 14.15 14.95
C ARG A 55 -13.69 13.59 14.02
N ARG A 56 -14.94 13.46 14.49
CA ARG A 56 -16.05 12.97 13.66
C ARG A 56 -16.27 13.84 12.41
N LYS A 57 -16.05 15.16 12.49
CA LYS A 57 -16.15 16.07 11.34
C LYS A 57 -15.08 15.84 10.26
N PHE A 58 -13.98 15.15 10.57
CA PHE A 58 -12.95 14.79 9.58
C PHE A 58 -13.22 13.50 8.83
N LEU A 59 -14.23 12.73 9.22
CA LEU A 59 -14.65 11.56 8.43
C LEU A 59 -15.09 12.03 7.04
N LYS A 60 -14.69 11.25 6.05
CA LYS A 60 -15.09 11.45 4.65
C LYS A 60 -16.52 10.93 4.43
N THR A 61 -16.95 10.91 3.19
CA THR A 61 -18.21 10.24 2.82
C THR A 61 -18.11 8.75 3.07
N ASP A 62 -19.24 8.08 3.36
CA ASP A 62 -19.29 6.65 3.67
C ASP A 62 -18.64 5.81 2.56
N ALA A 63 -18.86 6.17 1.29
CA ALA A 63 -18.22 5.50 0.15
C ALA A 63 -16.69 5.62 0.18
N THR A 64 -16.15 6.78 0.58
CA THR A 64 -14.71 6.98 0.69
C THR A 64 -14.12 6.19 1.85
N GLU A 65 -14.78 6.21 3.02
CA GLU A 65 -14.35 5.45 4.19
C GLU A 65 -14.43 3.95 3.94
N LEU A 66 -15.47 3.48 3.26
CA LEU A 66 -15.59 2.08 2.84
C LEU A 66 -14.41 1.67 1.93
N ALA A 67 -14.07 2.50 0.93
CA ALA A 67 -12.94 2.23 0.05
C ALA A 67 -11.62 2.15 0.83
N HIS A 68 -11.41 3.00 1.85
CA HIS A 68 -10.25 2.94 2.74
C HIS A 68 -10.24 1.66 3.60
N CYS A 69 -11.39 1.25 4.10
CA CYS A 69 -11.54 0.00 4.85
C CYS A 69 -11.21 -1.22 3.99
N ILE A 70 -11.77 -1.29 2.77
CA ILE A 70 -11.50 -2.37 1.81
C ILE A 70 -9.99 -2.42 1.49
N GLU A 71 -9.38 -1.27 1.18
CA GLU A 71 -7.95 -1.22 0.90
C GLU A 71 -7.09 -1.65 2.10
N SER A 72 -7.49 -1.32 3.32
CA SER A 72 -6.81 -1.78 4.53
C SER A 72 -6.87 -3.30 4.67
N VAL A 73 -8.06 -3.91 4.48
CA VAL A 73 -8.22 -5.37 4.53
C VAL A 73 -7.48 -6.05 3.38
N ARG A 74 -7.49 -5.46 2.17
CA ARG A 74 -6.74 -5.92 1.00
C ARG A 74 -5.26 -6.08 1.29
N ARG A 75 -4.65 -5.09 1.96
CA ARG A 75 -3.24 -5.16 2.38
C ARG A 75 -2.95 -6.31 3.33
N HIS A 76 -3.86 -6.59 4.25
CA HIS A 76 -3.73 -7.75 5.14
C HIS A 76 -3.93 -9.07 4.39
N ALA A 77 -4.89 -9.13 3.48
CA ALA A 77 -5.16 -10.32 2.66
C ALA A 77 -3.97 -10.70 1.78
N LEU A 78 -3.31 -9.71 1.18
CA LEU A 78 -2.09 -9.92 0.37
C LEU A 78 -0.91 -10.45 1.20
N ALA A 79 -0.83 -10.14 2.51
CA ALA A 79 0.20 -10.64 3.40
C ALA A 79 -0.08 -12.07 3.93
N ARG A 80 -1.33 -12.53 3.87
CA ARG A 80 -1.80 -13.78 4.50
C ARG A 80 -2.66 -14.59 3.54
N PRO A 81 -2.04 -15.27 2.56
CA PRO A 81 -2.77 -16.16 1.66
C PRO A 81 -3.46 -17.34 2.38
N ASP A 82 -2.95 -17.74 3.54
CA ASP A 82 -3.47 -18.79 4.41
C ASP A 82 -4.77 -18.41 5.16
N VAL A 83 -5.16 -17.13 5.15
CA VAL A 83 -6.36 -16.62 5.84
C VAL A 83 -7.44 -16.24 4.84
N GLY A 84 -8.69 -16.64 5.10
CA GLY A 84 -9.86 -16.17 4.36
C GLY A 84 -10.34 -14.82 4.88
N PHE A 85 -10.80 -13.97 3.98
CA PHE A 85 -11.35 -12.64 4.29
C PHE A 85 -12.71 -12.49 3.61
N ALA A 86 -13.66 -11.87 4.30
CA ALA A 86 -14.93 -11.46 3.72
C ALA A 86 -15.28 -10.06 4.26
N ILE A 87 -15.72 -9.19 3.38
CA ILE A 87 -16.11 -7.81 3.70
C ILE A 87 -17.61 -7.66 3.38
N TRP A 88 -18.36 -7.27 4.38
CA TRP A 88 -19.79 -7.00 4.27
C TRP A 88 -20.05 -5.52 4.51
N HIS A 89 -20.91 -4.93 3.70
CA HIS A 89 -21.39 -3.57 3.85
C HIS A 89 -22.90 -3.55 3.73
N GLU A 90 -23.61 -3.02 4.73
CA GLU A 90 -25.07 -2.98 4.79
C GLU A 90 -25.73 -4.34 4.50
N GLY A 91 -25.18 -5.41 5.07
CA GLY A 91 -25.68 -6.78 4.89
C GLY A 91 -25.37 -7.42 3.54
N LYS A 92 -24.69 -6.72 2.63
CA LYS A 92 -24.28 -7.25 1.33
C LYS A 92 -22.79 -7.63 1.35
N LEU A 93 -22.46 -8.77 0.77
CA LEU A 93 -21.08 -9.20 0.56
C LEU A 93 -20.46 -8.32 -0.53
N VAL A 94 -19.39 -7.58 -0.18
CA VAL A 94 -18.65 -6.69 -1.10
C VAL A 94 -17.45 -7.38 -1.68
N GLU A 95 -16.65 -8.04 -0.82
CA GLU A 95 -15.44 -8.75 -1.21
C GLU A 95 -15.33 -10.07 -0.46
N GLN A 96 -14.81 -11.10 -1.11
CA GLN A 96 -14.51 -12.38 -0.49
C GLN A 96 -13.27 -13.00 -1.09
N TRP A 97 -12.27 -13.26 -0.24
CA TRP A 97 -11.03 -13.95 -0.62
C TRP A 97 -10.86 -15.19 0.25
N ARG A 98 -10.86 -16.35 -0.38
CA ARG A 98 -10.78 -17.63 0.34
C ARG A 98 -9.35 -17.89 0.80
N ALA A 99 -9.19 -18.61 1.91
CA ALA A 99 -7.88 -19.12 2.32
C ALA A 99 -7.35 -20.08 1.25
N VAL A 100 -6.07 -19.96 0.95
CA VAL A 100 -5.38 -20.92 0.08
C VAL A 100 -5.05 -22.16 0.93
N PRO A 101 -5.29 -23.38 0.43
CA PRO A 101 -4.98 -24.59 1.15
C PRO A 101 -3.49 -24.67 1.57
N PRO A 102 -3.19 -25.18 2.78
CA PRO A 102 -1.83 -25.18 3.33
C PRO A 102 -0.84 -26.06 2.55
N GLU A 103 -1.33 -27.05 1.82
CA GLU A 103 -0.52 -27.92 0.96
C GLU A 103 -0.08 -27.26 -0.36
N THR A 104 -0.59 -26.05 -0.65
CA THR A 104 -0.24 -25.31 -1.87
C THR A 104 1.18 -24.77 -1.77
N GLU A 105 1.96 -24.98 -2.83
CA GLU A 105 3.33 -24.41 -2.91
C GLU A 105 3.30 -22.89 -2.69
N PRO A 106 4.23 -22.30 -1.88
CA PRO A 106 4.17 -20.90 -1.48
C PRO A 106 4.08 -19.88 -2.63
N SER A 107 4.76 -20.13 -3.75
CA SER A 107 4.72 -19.24 -4.92
C SER A 107 3.36 -19.29 -5.61
N GLN A 108 2.74 -20.47 -5.69
CA GLN A 108 1.40 -20.65 -6.23
C GLN A 108 0.34 -20.08 -5.29
N ALA A 109 0.49 -20.27 -3.98
CA ALA A 109 -0.39 -19.70 -2.98
C ALA A 109 -0.41 -18.17 -3.08
N LEU A 110 0.76 -17.58 -3.22
CA LEU A 110 0.90 -16.14 -3.43
C LEU A 110 0.26 -15.68 -4.75
N ALA A 111 0.53 -16.38 -5.86
CA ALA A 111 -0.04 -16.04 -7.16
C ALA A 111 -1.58 -16.11 -7.14
N ARG A 112 -2.18 -17.15 -6.54
CA ARG A 112 -3.63 -17.26 -6.34
C ARG A 112 -4.18 -16.10 -5.53
N ARG A 113 -3.55 -15.76 -4.40
CA ARG A 113 -3.96 -14.62 -3.57
C ARG A 113 -3.88 -13.29 -4.31
N LEU A 114 -2.84 -13.09 -5.11
CA LEU A 114 -2.69 -11.89 -5.94
C LEU A 114 -3.78 -11.81 -7.00
N ALA A 115 -4.12 -12.94 -7.65
CA ALA A 115 -5.21 -13.01 -8.62
C ALA A 115 -6.57 -12.70 -7.97
N ASP A 116 -6.85 -13.27 -6.79
CA ASP A 116 -8.10 -13.06 -6.05
C ASP A 116 -8.28 -11.59 -5.61
N VAL A 117 -7.20 -10.93 -5.19
CA VAL A 117 -7.25 -9.59 -4.57
C VAL A 117 -7.02 -8.46 -5.57
N LEU A 118 -6.10 -8.63 -6.52
CA LEU A 118 -5.72 -7.61 -7.50
C LEU A 118 -6.27 -7.88 -8.90
N GLY A 119 -6.87 -9.04 -9.11
CA GLY A 119 -7.37 -9.51 -10.40
C GLY A 119 -6.37 -10.39 -11.15
N GLN A 120 -6.90 -11.30 -11.96
CA GLN A 120 -6.09 -12.21 -12.79
C GLN A 120 -5.17 -11.43 -13.75
N GLU A 121 -5.64 -10.29 -14.27
CA GLU A 121 -4.85 -9.40 -15.13
C GLU A 121 -3.51 -8.98 -14.50
N PHE A 122 -3.47 -8.77 -13.16
CA PHE A 122 -2.22 -8.46 -12.45
C PHE A 122 -1.22 -9.60 -12.55
N VAL A 123 -1.67 -10.83 -12.39
CA VAL A 123 -0.81 -12.03 -12.45
C VAL A 123 -0.33 -12.27 -13.88
N ASP A 124 -1.22 -12.18 -14.86
CA ASP A 124 -0.93 -12.41 -16.28
C ASP A 124 0.07 -11.39 -16.84
N ASN A 125 -0.01 -10.15 -16.36
CA ASN A 125 0.87 -9.06 -16.75
C ASN A 125 2.06 -8.85 -15.79
N SER A 126 2.45 -9.86 -15.03
CA SER A 126 3.60 -9.80 -14.12
C SER A 126 4.41 -11.07 -14.12
N LEU A 127 5.66 -10.97 -13.72
CA LEU A 127 6.63 -12.05 -13.65
C LEU A 127 6.92 -12.40 -12.20
N PRO A 128 7.17 -13.69 -11.88
CA PRO A 128 7.61 -14.07 -10.55
C PRO A 128 8.99 -13.49 -10.26
N VAL A 129 9.15 -12.97 -9.06
CA VAL A 129 10.43 -12.50 -8.50
C VAL A 129 10.80 -13.42 -7.36
N HIS A 130 11.99 -13.98 -7.40
CA HIS A 130 12.57 -14.72 -6.28
C HIS A 130 14.09 -14.59 -6.31
N ARG A 131 14.67 -13.98 -5.28
CA ARG A 131 16.12 -13.86 -5.13
C ARG A 131 16.56 -13.86 -3.68
N ILE A 132 17.69 -14.50 -3.43
CA ILE A 132 18.33 -14.58 -2.12
C ILE A 132 19.65 -13.84 -2.20
N PHE A 133 19.88 -12.92 -1.26
CA PHE A 133 21.11 -12.12 -1.15
C PHE A 133 21.85 -12.44 0.14
N ASN A 134 23.17 -12.28 0.11
CA ASN A 134 24.05 -12.39 1.25
C ASN A 134 23.75 -13.62 2.11
N ASN A 135 23.84 -14.82 1.49
CA ASN A 135 23.63 -16.11 2.16
C ASN A 135 22.30 -16.19 2.95
N GLY A 136 21.25 -15.54 2.45
CA GLY A 136 19.94 -15.58 3.09
C GLY A 136 19.61 -14.39 3.99
N ALA A 137 20.52 -13.42 4.15
CA ALA A 137 20.28 -12.24 4.97
C ALA A 137 19.11 -11.38 4.46
N ILE A 138 18.91 -11.36 3.13
CA ILE A 138 17.75 -10.73 2.49
C ILE A 138 17.19 -11.70 1.46
N THR A 139 15.91 -11.99 1.55
CA THR A 139 15.17 -12.74 0.54
C THR A 139 14.07 -11.86 -0.02
N ILE A 140 14.01 -11.77 -1.35
CA ILE A 140 12.98 -11.03 -2.07
C ILE A 140 12.16 -12.02 -2.88
N SER A 141 10.86 -11.97 -2.71
CA SER A 141 9.90 -12.77 -3.46
C SER A 141 8.71 -11.92 -3.89
N GLY A 142 7.89 -12.43 -4.79
CA GLY A 142 6.70 -11.72 -5.23
C GLY A 142 6.53 -11.70 -6.74
N ARG A 143 6.01 -10.60 -7.25
CA ARG A 143 5.80 -10.40 -8.69
C ARG A 143 6.11 -8.97 -9.10
N ALA A 144 6.72 -8.81 -10.26
CA ALA A 144 7.04 -7.53 -10.90
C ALA A 144 6.31 -7.44 -12.24
N GLY A 145 5.61 -6.34 -12.48
CA GLY A 145 4.82 -6.13 -13.69
C GLY A 145 5.67 -6.02 -14.95
N LEU A 146 5.12 -6.47 -16.06
CA LEU A 146 5.72 -6.20 -17.37
C LEU A 146 5.72 -4.70 -17.65
N PRO A 147 6.73 -4.15 -18.34
CA PRO A 147 6.78 -2.72 -18.67
C PRO A 147 5.53 -2.22 -19.40
N ASP A 148 4.93 -3.05 -20.25
CA ASP A 148 3.71 -2.69 -21.00
C ASP A 148 2.48 -2.53 -20.12
N ALA A 149 2.46 -3.20 -18.96
CA ALA A 149 1.39 -3.11 -17.98
C ALA A 149 1.54 -1.91 -17.02
N ALA A 150 2.59 -1.10 -17.18
CA ALA A 150 2.82 0.08 -16.34
C ALA A 150 1.71 1.11 -16.52
N ARG A 151 1.30 1.72 -15.40
CA ARG A 151 0.15 2.64 -15.31
C ARG A 151 0.60 4.06 -15.00
N ASN A 152 -0.27 5.03 -15.23
CA ASN A 152 0.01 6.43 -14.88
C ASN A 152 -0.10 6.69 -13.36
N ARG A 153 -0.65 5.75 -12.59
CA ARG A 153 -0.86 5.85 -11.14
C ARG A 153 -0.12 4.74 -10.41
N ALA A 154 0.38 5.06 -9.22
CA ALA A 154 1.08 4.13 -8.34
C ALA A 154 0.11 3.37 -7.41
N ASP A 155 -1.05 2.94 -7.92
CA ASP A 155 -2.10 2.29 -7.14
C ASP A 155 -1.94 0.77 -7.00
N GLN A 156 -1.05 0.17 -7.80
CA GLN A 156 -0.72 -1.26 -7.75
C GLN A 156 0.73 -1.51 -7.31
N GLN A 157 1.16 -0.80 -6.28
CA GLN A 157 2.49 -0.95 -5.69
C GLN A 157 2.36 -1.44 -4.25
N TYR A 158 2.56 -2.75 -4.07
CA TYR A 158 2.50 -3.38 -2.76
C TYR A 158 3.87 -3.87 -2.35
N CYS A 159 4.31 -3.50 -1.16
CA CYS A 159 5.55 -4.02 -0.58
C CYS A 159 5.36 -4.42 0.86
N TYR A 160 5.96 -5.54 1.22
CA TYR A 160 5.92 -6.12 2.55
C TYR A 160 7.32 -6.36 3.07
N VAL A 161 7.59 -5.97 4.30
CA VAL A 161 8.82 -6.28 5.02
C VAL A 161 8.44 -7.15 6.22
N ASN A 162 8.94 -8.38 6.24
CA ASN A 162 8.60 -9.38 7.27
C ASN A 162 7.09 -9.53 7.50
N GLY A 163 6.30 -9.55 6.40
CA GLY A 163 4.85 -9.68 6.43
C GLY A 163 4.08 -8.39 6.73
N ARG A 164 4.76 -7.27 6.98
CA ARG A 164 4.14 -5.96 7.21
C ARG A 164 4.08 -5.14 5.93
N PHE A 165 2.92 -4.63 5.59
CA PHE A 165 2.78 -3.67 4.50
C PHE A 165 3.57 -2.38 4.81
N VAL A 166 4.38 -1.93 3.84
CA VAL A 166 5.19 -0.72 3.95
C VAL A 166 5.10 0.14 2.68
N ARG A 167 5.25 1.44 2.87
CA ARG A 167 5.44 2.43 1.80
C ARG A 167 6.74 3.16 2.07
N ASP A 168 7.84 2.52 1.76
CA ASP A 168 9.18 3.04 2.03
C ASP A 168 9.82 3.60 0.75
N LYS A 169 10.51 4.74 0.88
CA LYS A 169 11.14 5.45 -0.24
C LYS A 169 12.29 4.66 -0.85
N VAL A 170 13.06 3.93 -0.04
CA VAL A 170 14.19 3.11 -0.52
C VAL A 170 13.68 2.02 -1.45
N ILE A 171 12.61 1.34 -1.05
CA ILE A 171 11.98 0.27 -1.83
C ILE A 171 11.37 0.81 -3.12
N GLN A 172 10.62 1.92 -3.04
CA GLN A 172 10.02 2.55 -4.21
C GLN A 172 11.07 3.02 -5.21
N HIS A 173 12.16 3.60 -4.71
CA HIS A 173 13.25 4.07 -5.55
C HIS A 173 14.01 2.91 -6.20
N ALA A 174 14.27 1.83 -5.46
CA ALA A 174 14.88 0.62 -5.98
C ALA A 174 14.02 -0.03 -7.08
N ALA A 175 12.71 -0.16 -6.82
CA ALA A 175 11.80 -0.67 -7.82
C ALA A 175 11.77 0.21 -9.07
N LYS A 176 11.71 1.54 -8.91
CA LYS A 176 11.74 2.47 -10.05
C LYS A 176 13.04 2.37 -10.85
N ALA A 177 14.19 2.30 -10.18
CA ALA A 177 15.51 2.18 -10.81
C ALA A 177 15.61 0.91 -11.67
N ALA A 178 15.05 -0.22 -11.22
CA ALA A 178 15.02 -1.46 -12.00
C ALA A 178 14.25 -1.36 -13.33
N TYR A 179 13.35 -0.39 -13.43
CA TYR A 179 12.57 -0.15 -14.64
C TYR A 179 13.06 1.03 -15.48
N GLU A 180 14.14 1.73 -15.06
CA GLU A 180 14.58 2.98 -15.69
C GLU A 180 14.82 2.86 -17.19
N ASP A 181 15.42 1.77 -17.64
CA ASP A 181 15.72 1.53 -19.06
C ASP A 181 14.51 1.08 -19.90
N VAL A 182 13.41 0.68 -19.26
CA VAL A 182 12.27 0.06 -19.98
C VAL A 182 10.96 0.82 -19.85
N LEU A 183 10.86 1.74 -18.89
CA LEU A 183 9.71 2.61 -18.70
C LEU A 183 10.00 4.02 -19.22
N HIS A 184 9.19 4.47 -20.13
CA HIS A 184 9.29 5.83 -20.67
C HIS A 184 8.19 6.73 -20.11
N GLY A 185 8.53 7.99 -19.85
CA GLY A 185 7.60 9.02 -19.37
C GLY A 185 7.23 8.89 -17.89
N HIS A 186 5.98 9.19 -17.54
CA HIS A 186 5.52 9.22 -16.14
C HIS A 186 4.86 7.91 -15.68
N LYS A 187 5.07 6.83 -16.41
CA LYS A 187 4.50 5.52 -16.05
C LYS A 187 5.12 4.98 -14.77
N GLN A 188 4.28 4.33 -13.97
CA GLN A 188 4.64 3.71 -12.72
C GLN A 188 4.59 2.19 -12.87
N PRO A 189 5.63 1.45 -12.43
CA PRO A 189 5.60 0.00 -12.47
C PRO A 189 4.57 -0.52 -11.48
N MET A 190 3.95 -1.64 -11.79
CA MET A 190 3.15 -2.40 -10.83
C MET A 190 3.98 -3.53 -10.23
N TYR A 191 3.81 -3.78 -8.94
CA TYR A 191 4.50 -4.86 -8.25
C TYR A 191 3.83 -5.25 -6.94
N ALA A 192 4.06 -6.50 -6.52
CA ALA A 192 3.79 -6.99 -5.19
C ALA A 192 5.05 -7.72 -4.69
N LEU A 193 5.82 -7.06 -3.81
CA LEU A 193 7.12 -7.54 -3.34
C LEU A 193 7.07 -7.88 -1.86
N TYR A 194 7.72 -8.98 -1.50
CA TYR A 194 7.84 -9.49 -0.14
C TYR A 194 9.32 -9.61 0.21
N VAL A 195 9.75 -8.75 1.12
CA VAL A 195 11.14 -8.69 1.60
C VAL A 195 11.19 -9.38 2.96
N ARG A 196 12.00 -10.43 3.06
CA ARG A 196 12.40 -11.06 4.31
C ARG A 196 13.80 -10.58 4.67
N ILE A 197 13.97 -10.05 5.85
CA ILE A 197 15.23 -9.52 6.37
C ILE A 197 15.29 -9.77 7.87
N ASP A 198 16.49 -9.95 8.42
CA ASP A 198 16.68 -10.07 9.86
C ASP A 198 16.00 -8.88 10.58
N PRO A 199 15.09 -9.13 11.54
CA PRO A 199 14.43 -8.08 12.32
C PRO A 199 15.40 -7.08 12.99
N LEU A 200 16.62 -7.48 13.32
CA LEU A 200 17.65 -6.60 13.89
C LEU A 200 18.23 -5.59 12.88
N ARG A 201 17.95 -5.80 11.60
CA ARG A 201 18.42 -4.92 10.50
C ARG A 201 17.35 -3.93 10.01
N VAL A 202 16.16 -3.95 10.61
CA VAL A 202 15.06 -3.07 10.23
C VAL A 202 14.35 -2.52 11.47
N ASP A 203 14.23 -1.20 11.55
CA ASP A 203 13.40 -0.53 12.54
C ASP A 203 12.04 -0.18 11.91
N VAL A 204 10.97 -0.66 12.51
CA VAL A 204 9.57 -0.43 12.10
C VAL A 204 8.89 0.66 12.93
N ASN A 205 9.53 1.16 13.98
CA ASN A 205 8.98 2.17 14.87
C ASN A 205 9.40 3.59 14.49
N VAL A 206 9.38 3.89 13.21
CA VAL A 206 9.83 5.19 12.66
C VAL A 206 8.67 6.18 12.53
N HIS A 207 7.46 5.71 12.20
CA HIS A 207 6.30 6.55 11.96
C HIS A 207 5.07 6.02 12.74
N PRO A 208 4.16 6.88 13.23
CA PRO A 208 2.97 6.45 13.98
C PRO A 208 2.11 5.43 13.24
N THR A 209 1.97 5.54 11.92
CA THR A 209 1.21 4.59 11.09
C THR A 209 1.98 3.30 10.82
N LYS A 210 3.28 3.26 11.12
CA LYS A 210 4.18 2.11 10.90
C LYS A 210 4.18 1.57 9.47
N ILE A 211 3.91 2.42 8.50
CA ILE A 211 4.02 2.10 7.06
C ILE A 211 5.39 2.45 6.48
N GLU A 212 6.20 3.22 7.21
CA GLU A 212 7.60 3.49 6.88
C GLU A 212 8.51 2.68 7.79
N VAL A 213 9.62 2.23 7.26
CA VAL A 213 10.64 1.45 7.97
C VAL A 213 12.01 2.09 7.76
N ARG A 214 12.92 1.83 8.70
CA ARG A 214 14.31 2.27 8.56
C ARG A 214 15.21 1.06 8.48
N PHE A 215 15.87 0.87 7.37
CA PHE A 215 16.86 -0.18 7.18
C PHE A 215 18.21 0.26 7.74
N ARG A 216 18.89 -0.65 8.42
CA ARG A 216 20.27 -0.41 8.90
C ARG A 216 21.23 -0.19 7.73
N ASP A 217 21.07 -0.96 6.67
CA ASP A 217 21.77 -0.82 5.40
C ASP A 217 20.78 -0.63 4.25
N SER A 218 20.38 0.62 4.02
CA SER A 218 19.43 0.97 2.97
C SER A 218 19.98 0.72 1.57
N ARG A 219 21.33 0.83 1.38
CA ARG A 219 21.97 0.60 0.09
C ARG A 219 21.88 -0.87 -0.32
N GLU A 220 22.15 -1.78 0.61
CA GLU A 220 22.07 -3.21 0.36
C GLU A 220 20.62 -3.62 0.00
N VAL A 221 19.63 -3.13 0.74
CA VAL A 221 18.22 -3.41 0.45
C VAL A 221 17.81 -2.84 -0.91
N HIS A 222 18.26 -1.63 -1.24
CA HIS A 222 18.03 -1.01 -2.55
C HIS A 222 18.58 -1.89 -3.68
N GLN A 223 19.85 -2.27 -3.61
CA GLN A 223 20.49 -3.12 -4.61
C GLN A 223 19.83 -4.50 -4.72
N ALA A 224 19.46 -5.09 -3.58
CA ALA A 224 18.79 -6.38 -3.56
C ALA A 224 17.45 -6.35 -4.31
N ILE A 225 16.63 -5.33 -4.08
CA ILE A 225 15.32 -5.17 -4.74
C ILE A 225 15.52 -4.86 -6.23
N GLN A 226 16.41 -3.94 -6.55
CA GLN A 226 16.70 -3.56 -7.92
C GLN A 226 17.11 -4.79 -8.75
N HIS A 227 18.14 -5.51 -8.31
CA HIS A 227 18.62 -6.70 -9.03
C HIS A 227 17.57 -7.82 -9.09
N ALA A 228 16.75 -8.00 -8.06
CA ALA A 228 15.70 -9.02 -8.08
C ALA A 228 14.65 -8.74 -9.17
N ILE A 229 14.31 -7.49 -9.39
CA ILE A 229 13.37 -7.08 -10.44
C ILE A 229 14.04 -7.13 -11.81
N GLU A 230 15.29 -6.63 -11.95
CA GLU A 230 16.06 -6.69 -13.19
C GLU A 230 16.22 -8.12 -13.70
N ASP A 231 16.54 -9.06 -12.82
CA ASP A 231 16.64 -10.49 -13.18
C ASP A 231 15.31 -11.04 -13.70
N ALA A 232 14.20 -10.70 -13.04
CA ALA A 232 12.88 -11.13 -13.50
C ALA A 232 12.53 -10.55 -14.88
N LEU A 233 12.96 -9.31 -15.17
CA LEU A 233 12.72 -8.64 -16.44
C LEU A 233 13.73 -9.02 -17.55
N ALA A 234 14.83 -9.69 -17.23
CA ALA A 234 15.88 -10.02 -18.19
C ALA A 234 15.39 -10.92 -19.32
N VAL A 235 14.57 -11.92 -19.03
CA VAL A 235 14.06 -12.88 -20.03
C VAL A 235 13.15 -12.22 -21.08
N PRO A 236 12.08 -11.48 -20.70
CA PRO A 236 11.26 -10.77 -21.68
C PRO A 236 12.05 -9.72 -22.46
N ARG A 237 13.02 -9.08 -21.82
CA ARG A 237 13.90 -8.09 -22.46
C ARG A 237 14.73 -8.73 -23.58
N ALA A 238 15.35 -9.88 -23.30
CA ALA A 238 16.11 -10.64 -24.29
C ALA A 238 15.21 -11.12 -25.45
N GLN A 239 14.01 -11.59 -25.15
CA GLN A 239 13.04 -12.02 -26.16
C GLN A 239 12.60 -10.88 -27.08
N ARG A 240 12.36 -9.68 -26.54
CA ARG A 240 12.03 -8.48 -27.32
C ARG A 240 13.18 -8.05 -28.22
N LEU A 241 14.41 -8.02 -27.70
CA LEU A 241 15.59 -7.70 -28.50
C LEU A 241 15.78 -8.70 -29.64
N ALA A 242 15.61 -10.00 -29.36
CA ALA A 242 15.68 -11.04 -30.37
C ALA A 242 14.57 -10.94 -31.43
N ALA A 243 13.36 -10.53 -31.02
CA ALA A 243 12.25 -10.29 -31.97
C ALA A 243 12.50 -9.08 -32.86
N GLN A 244 13.05 -7.99 -32.31
CA GLN A 244 13.44 -6.81 -33.08
C GLN A 244 14.59 -7.10 -34.05
N ALA A 245 15.57 -7.91 -33.65
CA ALA A 245 16.66 -8.33 -34.51
C ALA A 245 16.23 -9.26 -35.64
N LYS A 246 15.06 -9.92 -35.51
CA LYS A 246 14.49 -10.79 -36.55
C LYS A 246 13.61 -10.06 -37.57
N VAL A 247 13.40 -8.76 -37.45
CA VAL A 247 12.79 -7.97 -38.55
C VAL A 247 13.86 -7.96 -39.65
N PRO A 248 13.67 -8.65 -40.78
CA PRO A 248 14.62 -8.59 -41.86
C PRO A 248 14.62 -7.15 -42.32
N ASP A 249 15.79 -6.53 -42.32
CA ASP A 249 16.04 -5.36 -43.14
C ASP A 249 15.51 -5.72 -44.54
N ALA A 250 14.44 -5.05 -44.95
CA ALA A 250 13.84 -5.31 -46.26
C ALA A 250 14.94 -5.07 -47.26
N ALA A 251 15.52 -6.16 -47.75
CA ALA A 251 16.48 -6.09 -48.83
C ALA A 251 15.92 -5.15 -49.89
N PRO A 252 16.69 -4.20 -50.40
CA PRO A 252 16.23 -3.34 -51.48
C PRO A 252 15.84 -4.25 -52.65
N GLN A 253 14.55 -4.31 -52.95
CA GLN A 253 14.07 -4.99 -54.14
C GLN A 253 14.81 -4.39 -55.31
N PRO A 254 15.50 -5.20 -56.16
CA PRO A 254 16.05 -4.68 -57.39
C PRO A 254 14.93 -4.13 -58.25
N ALA A 255 15.00 -2.87 -58.57
CA ALA A 255 14.08 -2.22 -59.46
C ALA A 255 13.97 -3.00 -60.79
N PRO A 256 12.78 -3.31 -61.31
CA PRO A 256 12.67 -3.87 -62.65
C PRO A 256 13.17 -2.82 -63.63
N ALA A 257 14.20 -3.22 -64.39
CA ALA A 257 14.78 -2.43 -65.45
C ALA A 257 13.79 -2.26 -66.59
N SER A 258 13.74 -1.03 -67.07
CA SER A 258 13.37 -0.57 -68.43
C SER A 258 11.97 -0.77 -68.91
N ALA A 259 11.26 0.35 -69.06
CA ALA A 259 10.53 0.66 -70.32
C ALA A 259 10.43 2.18 -70.47
N GLN A 260 11.18 2.63 -71.43
CA GLN A 260 10.93 3.69 -72.38
C GLN A 260 10.28 5.04 -71.94
N SER A 261 11.07 6.05 -72.05
CA SER A 261 10.82 7.44 -71.99
C SER A 261 9.76 7.89 -73.07
N THR A 262 8.69 8.50 -72.60
CA THR A 262 7.89 9.43 -73.39
C THR A 262 7.88 10.80 -72.69
N PRO A 263 8.03 11.91 -73.43
CA PRO A 263 8.21 13.23 -72.84
C PRO A 263 6.89 13.79 -72.28
N PRO A 264 6.97 14.66 -71.26
CA PRO A 264 5.76 15.20 -70.64
C PRO A 264 5.09 16.25 -71.54
N GLN A 265 3.81 16.01 -71.86
CA GLN A 265 2.93 17.04 -72.40
C GLN A 265 2.46 17.92 -71.21
N GLN A 266 2.87 19.18 -71.30
CA GLN A 266 2.32 20.27 -70.51
C GLN A 266 0.86 20.50 -70.93
N LEU A 267 -0.08 20.30 -70.06
CA LEU A 267 -1.44 20.80 -70.19
C LEU A 267 -1.59 22.02 -69.26
N ALA A 268 -1.80 23.14 -69.99
CA ALA A 268 -2.05 24.45 -69.42
C ALA A 268 -3.34 24.48 -68.60
N MET A 269 -3.30 25.12 -67.46
CA MET A 269 -4.45 25.50 -66.65
C MET A 269 -5.09 26.76 -67.20
N PRO A 270 -6.41 26.85 -67.37
CA PRO A 270 -7.07 28.14 -67.43
C PRO A 270 -7.47 28.61 -66.01
N LEU A 271 -6.98 29.81 -65.74
CA LEU A 271 -7.43 30.64 -64.64
C LEU A 271 -8.83 31.19 -65.02
N SER A 272 -9.81 30.97 -64.14
CA SER A 272 -11.06 31.73 -64.19
C SER A 272 -11.42 32.26 -62.83
N ALA A 273 -11.39 33.58 -62.77
CA ALA A 273 -11.87 34.36 -61.63
C ALA A 273 -13.38 34.54 -61.74
N ALA A 274 -14.09 34.42 -60.65
CA ALA A 274 -15.32 35.17 -60.37
C ALA A 274 -15.76 34.93 -58.89
N GLY A 275 -15.87 35.88 -58.21
CA GLY A 275 -16.38 36.69 -57.19
C GLY A 275 -17.61 36.22 -56.38
N PRO A 276 -18.01 36.98 -55.32
CA PRO A 276 -18.59 36.46 -54.10
C PRO A 276 -20.12 36.37 -54.16
N SER A 277 -20.69 35.40 -53.46
CA SER A 277 -22.10 35.46 -53.14
C SER A 277 -22.36 34.98 -51.71
N ALA A 278 -22.89 35.91 -50.97
CA ALA A 278 -23.47 35.74 -49.66
C ALA A 278 -24.76 34.92 -49.69
N PHE A 279 -24.87 33.95 -48.85
CA PHE A 279 -26.17 33.48 -48.33
C PHE A 279 -26.00 32.87 -46.93
N ALA A 280 -26.51 33.60 -45.95
CA ALA A 280 -26.90 33.01 -44.66
C ALA A 280 -28.30 32.43 -44.79
N PRO A 281 -28.62 31.39 -44.04
CA PRO A 281 -29.83 31.43 -43.25
C PRO A 281 -29.61 31.12 -41.78
N ALA A 282 -30.28 31.95 -41.00
CA ALA A 282 -30.55 31.79 -39.59
C ALA A 282 -31.32 30.48 -39.33
N PHE A 283 -30.88 29.73 -38.33
CA PHE A 283 -31.74 28.79 -37.64
C PHE A 283 -31.67 29.02 -36.13
N THR A 284 -32.83 29.19 -35.61
CA THR A 284 -33.33 29.45 -34.26
C THR A 284 -32.74 28.55 -33.16
N ALA A 285 -32.60 29.19 -32.03
CA ALA A 285 -32.30 28.62 -30.74
C ALA A 285 -33.27 27.52 -30.29
N ALA A 286 -32.74 26.43 -29.76
CA ALA A 286 -33.43 25.56 -28.82
C ALA A 286 -32.48 24.91 -27.83
N ALA A 287 -32.78 25.18 -26.55
CA ALA A 287 -32.51 24.40 -25.34
C ALA A 287 -31.05 24.00 -25.00
N THR A 288 -30.52 24.72 -24.07
CA THR A 288 -29.38 24.38 -23.19
C THR A 288 -29.68 23.14 -22.36
N PRO A 289 -28.86 22.10 -22.36
CA PRO A 289 -28.76 21.20 -21.25
C PRO A 289 -27.72 21.73 -20.25
N ALA A 290 -28.05 21.61 -18.98
CA ALA A 290 -27.30 22.02 -17.83
C ALA A 290 -25.83 21.58 -17.91
N ALA A 291 -24.95 22.51 -17.57
CA ALA A 291 -23.50 22.31 -17.47
C ALA A 291 -23.19 21.24 -16.44
N ALA A 292 -22.76 20.08 -16.89
CA ALA A 292 -21.97 19.16 -16.09
C ALA A 292 -20.63 19.84 -15.83
N THR A 293 -20.39 20.24 -14.59
CA THR A 293 -19.14 20.82 -14.14
C THR A 293 -18.05 19.77 -14.29
N ALA A 294 -17.26 19.88 -15.35
CA ALA A 294 -16.06 19.09 -15.53
C ALA A 294 -15.10 19.43 -14.38
N LEU A 295 -14.84 18.46 -13.52
CA LEU A 295 -13.80 18.53 -12.49
C LEU A 295 -12.45 18.66 -13.19
N THR A 296 -11.82 19.82 -13.06
CA THR A 296 -10.50 20.08 -13.60
C THR A 296 -9.44 19.22 -12.89
N PRO A 297 -8.36 18.81 -13.59
CA PRO A 297 -7.30 17.95 -13.02
C PRO A 297 -6.67 18.48 -11.74
N THR A 298 -6.73 19.78 -11.48
CA THR A 298 -6.17 20.44 -10.29
C THR A 298 -6.91 20.06 -9.00
N HIS A 299 -8.22 19.74 -9.08
CA HIS A 299 -9.00 19.32 -7.90
C HIS A 299 -8.70 17.87 -7.47
N MET A 300 -8.26 17.03 -8.40
CA MET A 300 -7.89 15.63 -8.12
C MET A 300 -6.49 15.53 -7.46
N GLN A 301 -5.59 16.46 -7.74
CA GLN A 301 -4.27 16.52 -7.07
C GLN A 301 -4.36 16.97 -5.61
N ALA A 302 -5.34 17.81 -5.28
CA ALA A 302 -5.57 18.23 -3.90
C ALA A 302 -6.07 17.11 -2.97
N LEU A 303 -6.69 16.07 -3.51
CA LEU A 303 -7.16 14.89 -2.77
C LEU A 303 -6.04 13.94 -2.35
N TRP A 304 -4.85 14.05 -2.95
CA TRP A 304 -3.70 13.16 -2.72
C TRP A 304 -2.42 13.91 -2.30
N ALA A 305 -2.52 15.23 -2.02
CA ALA A 305 -1.40 15.91 -1.40
C ALA A 305 -1.14 15.26 -0.04
N PRO A 306 0.08 14.78 0.25
CA PRO A 306 0.43 14.44 1.61
C PRO A 306 0.18 15.69 2.46
N LEU A 307 -0.44 15.52 3.63
CA LEU A 307 -0.57 16.58 4.62
C LEU A 307 0.82 17.21 4.77
N ARG A 308 1.00 18.35 4.15
CA ARG A 308 2.19 19.18 4.38
C ARG A 308 2.17 19.50 5.85
N GLU A 309 3.30 19.27 6.47
CA GLU A 309 3.63 19.52 7.84
C GLU A 309 2.94 20.77 8.35
N ALA A 310 1.98 20.57 9.26
CA ALA A 310 1.58 21.66 10.15
C ALA A 310 2.84 22.05 10.91
N SER A 311 3.20 23.34 10.82
CA SER A 311 4.27 23.93 11.60
C SER A 311 4.14 23.48 13.05
N PRO A 312 5.26 23.17 13.74
CA PRO A 312 5.21 22.75 15.12
C PRO A 312 4.49 23.83 15.93
N PRO A 313 3.60 23.44 16.87
CA PRO A 313 2.99 24.41 17.76
C PRO A 313 4.09 25.14 18.54
N PRO A 314 3.88 26.45 18.88
CA PRO A 314 4.87 27.20 19.63
C PRO A 314 5.15 26.47 20.95
N ALA A 315 6.44 26.33 21.25
CA ALA A 315 6.92 25.71 22.48
C ALA A 315 6.22 26.34 23.69
N TRP A 316 5.44 25.52 24.39
CA TRP A 316 4.94 25.89 25.71
C TRP A 316 6.16 25.96 26.62
N GLN A 317 6.52 27.18 27.03
CA GLN A 317 7.45 27.37 28.14
C GLN A 317 6.80 26.76 29.38
N VAL A 318 7.32 25.59 29.78
CA VAL A 318 7.06 25.09 31.13
C VAL A 318 7.86 25.99 32.07
N GLN A 319 7.13 26.89 32.75
CA GLN A 319 7.68 27.69 33.82
C GLN A 319 7.83 26.74 34.99
N GLU A 320 9.03 26.26 35.24
CA GLU A 320 9.42 25.54 36.44
C GLU A 320 9.33 26.54 37.62
N SER A 321 8.26 26.47 38.36
CA SER A 321 8.15 27.10 39.66
C SER A 321 8.97 26.27 40.66
N HIS A 322 10.17 26.74 40.99
CA HIS A 322 10.93 26.24 42.10
C HIS A 322 10.18 26.60 43.42
N PRO A 323 9.92 25.63 44.31
CA PRO A 323 9.55 25.97 45.68
C PRO A 323 10.80 26.43 46.45
N ALA A 324 10.68 27.60 47.09
CA ALA A 324 11.68 28.18 47.96
C ALA A 324 12.12 27.23 49.07
N ALA A 325 13.44 27.17 49.25
CA ALA A 325 14.03 26.50 50.39
C ALA A 325 13.67 27.19 51.71
N THR A 326 12.92 26.49 52.53
CA THR A 326 12.74 26.87 53.94
C THR A 326 13.71 26.06 54.79
N THR A 327 14.70 26.72 55.33
CA THR A 327 15.60 26.26 56.36
C THR A 327 14.85 25.97 57.65
N ALA A 328 15.01 24.77 58.19
CA ALA A 328 14.62 24.50 59.58
C ALA A 328 15.55 23.42 60.18
N PRO A 329 15.67 23.41 61.53
CA PRO A 329 16.94 23.10 62.15
C PRO A 329 17.10 21.60 62.51
N ALA A 330 18.36 21.24 62.75
CA ALA A 330 18.85 19.94 63.17
C ALA A 330 18.21 19.41 64.45
N ALA A 331 17.85 18.13 64.46
CA ALA A 331 17.68 17.33 65.65
C ALA A 331 18.24 15.91 65.47
N LYS A 332 19.26 15.67 66.24
CA LYS A 332 19.88 14.43 66.79
C LYS A 332 19.32 13.10 66.33
N ALA A 333 20.29 12.26 65.88
CA ALA A 333 20.23 10.80 65.87
C ALA A 333 20.17 10.21 67.30
N PRO A 334 19.68 9.00 67.43
CA PRO A 334 20.49 7.98 68.12
C PRO A 334 20.71 6.68 67.35
N SER A 335 21.76 6.06 67.79
CA SER A 335 22.51 4.92 67.28
C SER A 335 21.75 3.60 67.23
N ALA A 336 22.17 2.77 66.28
CA ALA A 336 22.50 1.36 66.30
C ALA A 336 21.63 0.39 67.09
N GLU A 337 21.15 -0.63 66.37
CA GLU A 337 21.45 -2.02 66.82
C GLU A 337 21.25 -2.97 65.64
N ALA A 338 22.25 -3.80 65.42
CA ALA A 338 22.33 -4.85 64.44
C ALA A 338 21.50 -6.06 64.88
N SER A 339 20.81 -6.68 63.95
CA SER A 339 20.43 -8.09 64.14
C SER A 339 20.37 -8.78 62.74
N ALA A 340 21.17 -9.86 62.69
CA ALA A 340 21.39 -10.71 61.53
C ALA A 340 20.19 -11.65 61.22
N PRO A 341 20.18 -12.30 60.05
CA PRO A 341 19.05 -13.07 59.52
C PRO A 341 19.01 -14.51 59.99
N PRO A 342 17.91 -15.22 59.91
CA PRO A 342 17.93 -16.67 59.88
C PRO A 342 17.61 -17.28 58.53
N ALA A 343 18.23 -18.41 58.39
CA ALA A 343 18.45 -19.37 57.34
C ALA A 343 17.23 -19.89 56.57
N ALA A 344 17.58 -20.39 55.39
CA ALA A 344 16.80 -21.17 54.43
C ALA A 344 16.30 -22.53 54.98
N ALA A 345 15.18 -23.00 54.41
CA ALA A 345 14.87 -24.43 54.14
C ALA A 345 13.54 -24.53 53.36
N PRO A 346 13.16 -25.71 52.76
CA PRO A 346 13.51 -26.11 51.41
C PRO A 346 12.27 -26.30 50.50
N ALA A 347 12.56 -26.61 49.24
CA ALA A 347 11.61 -26.98 48.17
C ALA A 347 10.68 -28.14 48.56
N GLN A 348 9.42 -28.06 48.14
CA GLN A 348 8.59 -29.22 47.82
C GLN A 348 7.83 -29.00 46.49
N HIS A 349 8.00 -30.01 45.65
CA HIS A 349 7.26 -30.29 44.41
C HIS A 349 5.73 -30.29 44.64
N TRP A 350 5.02 -29.70 43.69
CA TRP A 350 3.90 -30.33 42.96
C TRP A 350 3.69 -29.59 41.66
#